data_672b13293a030c8aa1903a1e09d55c75
#
_entry.id   672b13293a030c8aa1903a1e09d55c75
#
_cell.length_a   1.000
_cell.length_b   1.000
_cell.length_c   1.000
_cell.angle_alpha   90.00
_cell.angle_beta   90.00
_cell.angle_gamma   90.00
#
_symmetry.space_group_name_H-M   'P 1'
#
loop_
_entity.id
_entity.type
_entity.pdbx_description
1 polymer ?
#
loop_
_entity_poly.entity_id
_entity_poly.type
_entity_poly.pdbx_seq_one_letter_code
_entity_poly.pdbx_strand_id
1 'polypeptide(L)'
;MSSICQGTWDCQNCPKAVDNAIAHVIHPRGYHQPVRKCEENFILFLIRGEVLVNSQEYAGTMLRAGEFILQAIGSKFEMLAMTECECIYYRFIQPELFCDFRFNHIMKEVSSPLIYSPLKIIPELKYFLDGSKSYLSESKVCRDLLSLKRKELAFVLGYYYSDYDLASLVHPLSKYTSTFQYFILQNYKKVKTVEELAQLGGYTVSTLRRIFNNVFHEPVYEWMQARRKEGILDELLNTNNSISEINILSAKNIEE
;
A
#
# COMPACT_ATOMS: atom_id res chain seq x y z
N MET A 1 -3.31 4.67 -26.09
CA MET A 1 -2.03 5.25 -25.62
C MET A 1 -2.39 6.28 -24.55
N SER A 2 -2.25 5.93 -23.27
CA SER A 2 -2.40 6.93 -22.21
C SER A 2 -1.26 7.93 -22.38
N SER A 3 -1.60 9.21 -22.49
CA SER A 3 -0.59 10.27 -22.57
C SER A 3 0.19 10.26 -21.25
N ILE A 4 1.38 9.66 -21.28
CA ILE A 4 2.38 9.89 -20.26
C ILE A 4 2.54 11.39 -20.15
N CYS A 5 2.53 11.91 -18.96
CA CYS A 5 2.71 13.32 -18.65
C CYS A 5 4.01 13.80 -19.32
N GLN A 6 3.90 14.54 -20.45
CA GLN A 6 5.06 14.98 -21.21
C GLN A 6 5.61 16.29 -20.62
N GLY A 7 6.26 16.22 -19.46
CA GLY A 7 7.29 17.13 -18.97
C GLY A 7 7.10 18.66 -18.92
N THR A 8 6.05 19.23 -19.50
CA THR A 8 5.80 20.68 -19.56
C THR A 8 4.66 21.14 -18.63
N TRP A 9 4.21 20.29 -17.73
CA TRP A 9 3.03 20.49 -16.93
C TRP A 9 3.38 20.98 -15.54
N ASP A 10 2.61 21.92 -15.05
CA ASP A 10 2.57 22.25 -13.64
C ASP A 10 1.93 21.08 -12.87
N CYS A 11 2.78 20.17 -12.39
CA CYS A 11 2.32 18.99 -11.64
C CYS A 11 1.62 19.33 -10.34
N GLN A 12 1.77 20.55 -9.82
CA GLN A 12 1.06 21.01 -8.61
C GLN A 12 -0.43 21.20 -8.88
N ASN A 13 -0.79 21.59 -10.11
CA ASN A 13 -2.17 21.79 -10.54
C ASN A 13 -2.72 20.61 -11.36
N CYS A 14 -1.95 19.53 -11.50
CA CYS A 14 -2.40 18.34 -12.22
C CYS A 14 -3.53 17.66 -11.45
N PRO A 15 -4.70 17.37 -12.07
CA PRO A 15 -5.79 16.65 -11.43
C PRO A 15 -5.41 15.22 -11.03
N LYS A 16 -4.29 14.71 -11.52
CA LYS A 16 -3.69 13.43 -11.13
C LYS A 16 -2.63 13.56 -10.04
N ALA A 17 -2.37 14.73 -9.51
CA ALA A 17 -1.47 14.92 -8.37
C ALA A 17 -2.00 14.15 -7.16
N VAL A 18 -1.10 13.48 -6.43
CA VAL A 18 -1.44 12.69 -5.24
C VAL A 18 -0.53 13.12 -4.11
N ASP A 19 -1.15 13.46 -2.99
CA ASP A 19 -0.42 13.84 -1.80
C ASP A 19 0.20 12.61 -1.10
N ASN A 20 1.48 12.73 -0.75
CA ASN A 20 2.17 12.00 0.31
C ASN A 20 2.28 10.46 0.24
N ALA A 21 2.02 9.79 -0.89
CA ALA A 21 2.23 8.34 -0.97
C ALA A 21 3.70 7.95 -0.74
N ILE A 22 4.64 8.76 -1.20
CA ILE A 22 6.07 8.65 -0.87
C ILE A 22 6.51 9.97 -0.26
N ALA A 23 7.16 9.93 0.90
CA ALA A 23 7.70 11.12 1.55
C ALA A 23 9.15 10.89 1.98
N HIS A 24 10.01 11.86 1.69
CA HIS A 24 11.38 11.94 2.19
C HIS A 24 11.42 12.93 3.34
N VAL A 25 11.86 12.49 4.50
CA VAL A 25 11.82 13.30 5.74
C VAL A 25 13.14 13.17 6.49
N ILE A 26 13.64 14.29 6.98
CA ILE A 26 14.76 14.33 7.92
C ILE A 26 14.22 14.68 9.30
N HIS A 27 14.41 13.79 10.26
CA HIS A 27 14.05 14.00 11.65
C HIS A 27 15.30 14.39 12.44
N PRO A 28 15.25 15.49 13.21
CA PRO A 28 16.36 15.85 14.08
C PRO A 28 16.51 14.82 15.22
N ARG A 29 17.72 14.75 15.80
CA ARG A 29 17.95 13.95 17.02
C ARG A 29 16.94 14.36 18.11
N GLY A 30 16.36 13.35 18.77
CA GLY A 30 15.36 13.57 19.82
C GLY A 30 13.94 13.80 19.30
N TYR A 31 13.71 13.80 17.98
CA TYR A 31 12.35 13.83 17.46
C TYR A 31 11.57 12.64 18.00
N HIS A 32 10.47 12.91 18.68
CA HIS A 32 9.60 11.90 19.26
C HIS A 32 8.20 11.99 18.64
N GLN A 33 7.78 10.91 18.00
CA GLN A 33 6.40 10.68 17.63
C GLN A 33 5.77 9.82 18.71
N PRO A 34 4.87 10.37 19.54
CA PRO A 34 4.26 9.60 20.63
C PRO A 34 3.37 8.47 20.07
N VAL A 35 3.06 7.51 20.92
CA VAL A 35 2.17 6.39 20.57
C VAL A 35 0.88 6.91 19.94
N ARG A 36 0.65 6.54 18.70
CA ARG A 36 -0.59 6.81 17.98
C ARG A 36 -1.04 5.60 17.18
N LYS A 37 -2.33 5.52 16.89
CA LYS A 37 -2.87 4.53 15.97
C LYS A 37 -2.54 4.96 14.52
N CYS A 38 -2.00 4.03 13.73
CA CYS A 38 -1.73 4.29 12.33
C CYS A 38 -3.04 4.41 11.54
N GLU A 39 -3.19 5.47 10.78
CA GLU A 39 -4.37 5.73 9.94
C GLU A 39 -4.24 5.13 8.54
N GLU A 40 -3.03 4.74 8.17
CA GLU A 40 -2.67 4.12 6.89
C GLU A 40 -1.57 3.08 7.10
N ASN A 41 -1.37 2.20 6.13
CA ASN A 41 -0.20 1.34 6.09
C ASN A 41 1.00 2.15 5.62
N PHE A 42 2.17 1.87 6.17
CA PHE A 42 3.39 2.45 5.65
C PHE A 42 4.60 1.52 5.81
N ILE A 43 5.54 1.67 4.88
CA ILE A 43 6.88 1.14 5.02
C ILE A 43 7.78 2.30 5.38
N LEU A 44 8.56 2.14 6.45
CA LEU A 44 9.59 3.08 6.90
C LEU A 44 10.95 2.54 6.49
N PHE A 45 11.59 3.19 5.54
CA PHE A 45 12.97 2.93 5.15
C PHE A 45 13.89 3.92 5.86
N LEU A 46 14.83 3.42 6.65
CA LEU A 46 15.82 4.25 7.32
C LEU A 46 17.11 4.31 6.49
N ILE A 47 17.35 5.46 5.89
CA ILE A 47 18.49 5.69 5.00
C ILE A 47 19.75 6.04 5.80
N ARG A 48 19.58 6.85 6.86
CA ARG A 48 20.67 7.30 7.73
C ARG A 48 20.16 7.46 9.16
N GLY A 49 21.03 7.21 10.13
CA GLY A 49 20.77 7.38 11.56
C GLY A 49 20.26 6.13 12.25
N GLU A 50 19.69 6.33 13.44
CA GLU A 50 19.14 5.27 14.31
C GLU A 50 17.82 5.76 14.90
N VAL A 51 16.81 4.89 14.88
CA VAL A 51 15.48 5.15 15.40
C VAL A 51 15.04 4.02 16.32
N LEU A 52 14.65 4.35 17.53
CA LEU A 52 13.97 3.41 18.41
C LEU A 52 12.49 3.39 18.02
N VAL A 53 12.01 2.22 17.62
CA VAL A 53 10.59 1.99 17.29
C VAL A 53 9.94 1.11 18.34
N ASN A 54 8.68 1.38 18.61
CA ASN A 54 7.87 0.62 19.53
C ASN A 54 6.48 0.39 18.96
N SER A 55 6.20 -0.84 18.63
CA SER A 55 4.90 -1.34 18.20
C SER A 55 4.72 -2.78 18.69
N GLN A 56 3.58 -3.39 18.39
CA GLN A 56 3.35 -4.77 18.80
C GLN A 56 4.30 -5.75 18.08
N GLU A 57 4.65 -5.46 16.84
CA GLU A 57 5.56 -6.27 16.01
C GLU A 57 7.03 -5.95 16.31
N TYR A 58 7.34 -4.69 16.63
CA TYR A 58 8.69 -4.19 16.82
C TYR A 58 8.85 -3.55 18.20
N ALA A 59 8.59 -4.32 19.26
CA ALA A 59 8.66 -3.82 20.62
C ALA A 59 10.10 -3.48 21.02
N GLY A 60 10.35 -2.18 21.29
CA GLY A 60 11.67 -1.69 21.70
C GLY A 60 12.78 -1.96 20.68
N THR A 61 12.45 -2.00 19.39
CA THR A 61 13.40 -2.37 18.34
C THR A 61 14.20 -1.14 17.88
N MET A 62 15.54 -1.28 17.84
CA MET A 62 16.40 -0.28 17.24
C MET A 62 16.51 -0.51 15.73
N LEU A 63 15.90 0.36 14.96
CA LEU A 63 16.02 0.42 13.49
C LEU A 63 17.29 1.21 13.15
N ARG A 64 18.16 0.63 12.30
CA ARG A 64 19.43 1.23 11.89
C ARG A 64 19.44 1.59 10.43
N ALA A 65 20.34 2.47 10.04
CA ALA A 65 20.57 2.83 8.65
C ALA A 65 20.70 1.58 7.75
N GLY A 66 20.01 1.56 6.62
CA GLY A 66 19.95 0.41 5.72
C GLY A 66 18.94 -0.67 6.13
N GLU A 67 18.00 -0.35 7.02
CA GLU A 67 16.92 -1.24 7.43
C GLU A 67 15.56 -0.63 7.16
N PHE A 68 14.53 -1.49 7.08
CA PHE A 68 13.15 -1.05 6.93
C PHE A 68 12.17 -1.96 7.66
N ILE A 69 11.00 -1.42 7.95
CA ILE A 69 9.88 -2.10 8.61
C ILE A 69 8.56 -1.70 7.93
N LEU A 70 7.52 -2.52 8.12
CA LEU A 70 6.17 -2.19 7.72
C LEU A 70 5.29 -2.02 8.96
N GLN A 71 4.48 -0.98 8.98
CA GLN A 71 3.43 -0.74 9.98
C GLN A 71 2.06 -0.77 9.31
N ALA A 72 1.17 -1.54 9.88
CA ALA A 72 -0.18 -1.69 9.34
C ALA A 72 -1.14 -0.64 9.91
N ILE A 73 -2.12 -0.26 9.10
CA ILE A 73 -3.27 0.54 9.52
C ILE A 73 -3.90 -0.07 10.79
N GLY A 74 -4.20 0.76 11.77
CA GLY A 74 -4.80 0.31 13.02
C GLY A 74 -3.82 -0.16 14.09
N SER A 75 -2.55 -0.43 13.77
CA SER A 75 -1.51 -0.73 14.75
C SER A 75 -1.16 0.52 15.57
N LYS A 76 -0.65 0.31 16.78
CA LYS A 76 -0.05 1.40 17.58
C LYS A 76 1.42 1.49 17.26
N PHE A 77 1.90 2.69 17.01
CA PHE A 77 3.27 2.97 16.63
C PHE A 77 3.82 4.19 17.36
N GLU A 78 5.02 4.05 17.86
CA GLU A 78 5.81 5.09 18.50
C GLU A 78 7.22 5.10 17.90
N MET A 79 7.83 6.26 17.79
CA MET A 79 9.17 6.43 17.21
C MET A 79 9.96 7.50 17.94
N LEU A 80 11.23 7.21 18.26
CA LEU A 80 12.18 8.17 18.81
C LEU A 80 13.47 8.16 17.98
N ALA A 81 13.83 9.29 17.40
CA ALA A 81 15.08 9.46 16.67
C ALA A 81 16.26 9.60 17.64
N MET A 82 17.11 8.59 17.69
CA MET A 82 18.28 8.54 18.56
C MET A 82 19.43 9.41 18.04
N THR A 83 19.48 9.56 16.72
CA THR A 83 20.39 10.47 16.01
C THR A 83 19.56 11.32 15.03
N GLU A 84 20.17 12.23 14.28
CA GLU A 84 19.55 12.78 13.10
C GLU A 84 19.28 11.65 12.11
N CYS A 85 18.05 11.52 11.63
CA CYS A 85 17.60 10.40 10.83
C CYS A 85 17.05 10.86 9.47
N GLU A 86 17.47 10.17 8.42
CA GLU A 86 16.91 10.33 7.07
C GLU A 86 16.02 9.15 6.76
N CYS A 87 14.72 9.42 6.54
CA CYS A 87 13.69 8.43 6.36
C CYS A 87 12.99 8.61 5.01
N ILE A 88 12.62 7.49 4.38
CA ILE A 88 11.65 7.47 3.30
C ILE A 88 10.44 6.68 3.79
N TYR A 89 9.26 7.30 3.70
CA TYR A 89 7.98 6.66 3.99
C TYR A 89 7.29 6.32 2.68
N TYR A 90 6.85 5.08 2.55
CA TYR A 90 5.98 4.64 1.48
C TYR A 90 4.61 4.31 2.09
N ARG A 91 3.59 5.12 1.81
CA ARG A 91 2.25 5.02 2.40
C ARG A 91 1.26 4.44 1.41
N PHE A 92 0.34 3.62 1.91
CA PHE A 92 -0.71 3.01 1.11
C PHE A 92 -1.89 2.60 1.99
N ILE A 93 -3.09 2.65 1.45
CA ILE A 93 -4.29 2.23 2.17
C ILE A 93 -4.57 0.76 1.89
N GLN A 94 -4.44 0.35 0.63
CA GLN A 94 -4.70 -1.02 0.21
C GLN A 94 -3.45 -1.89 0.34
N PRO A 95 -3.58 -3.17 0.80
CA PRO A 95 -2.44 -4.07 0.95
C PRO A 95 -1.86 -4.59 -0.39
N GLU A 96 -2.11 -3.88 -1.50
CA GLU A 96 -1.66 -4.26 -2.85
C GLU A 96 -0.14 -4.05 -3.07
N LEU A 97 0.69 -4.45 -2.12
CA LEU A 97 2.14 -4.60 -2.39
C LEU A 97 2.40 -5.77 -3.32
N PHE A 98 1.56 -6.82 -3.27
CA PHE A 98 1.64 -7.99 -4.13
C PHE A 98 0.25 -8.29 -4.70
N CYS A 99 0.19 -8.96 -5.86
CA CYS A 99 -1.07 -9.52 -6.32
C CYS A 99 -1.62 -10.54 -5.31
N ASP A 100 -2.94 -10.70 -5.26
CA ASP A 100 -3.63 -11.59 -4.31
C ASP A 100 -3.04 -13.01 -4.32
N PHE A 101 -2.68 -13.53 -5.51
CA PHE A 101 -2.08 -14.84 -5.65
C PHE A 101 -0.75 -14.93 -4.90
N ARG A 102 0.16 -13.96 -5.10
CA ARG A 102 1.48 -13.95 -4.46
C ARG A 102 1.36 -13.73 -2.96
N PHE A 103 0.50 -12.81 -2.52
CA PHE A 103 0.23 -12.57 -1.09
C PHE A 103 -0.27 -13.84 -0.39
N ASN A 104 -1.28 -14.50 -0.97
CA ASN A 104 -1.83 -15.73 -0.40
C ASN A 104 -0.81 -16.89 -0.41
N HIS A 105 0.04 -16.97 -1.43
CA HIS A 105 1.12 -17.95 -1.48
C HIS A 105 2.11 -17.73 -0.34
N ILE A 106 2.66 -16.53 -0.20
CA ILE A 106 3.59 -16.15 0.86
C ILE A 106 3.00 -16.48 2.25
N MET A 107 1.73 -16.13 2.49
CA MET A 107 1.09 -16.35 3.78
C MET A 107 0.80 -17.82 4.08
N LYS A 108 0.62 -18.69 3.07
CA LYS A 108 0.37 -20.13 3.22
C LYS A 108 1.64 -20.95 3.43
N GLU A 109 2.73 -20.56 2.75
CA GLU A 109 3.99 -21.31 2.81
C GLU A 109 4.72 -21.17 4.15
N VAL A 110 4.38 -20.16 4.96
CA VAL A 110 5.02 -19.94 6.25
C VAL A 110 4.32 -20.72 7.36
N SER A 111 4.85 -21.90 7.65
CA SER A 111 4.37 -22.78 8.73
C SER A 111 4.98 -22.49 10.10
N SER A 112 6.03 -21.66 10.17
CA SER A 112 6.76 -21.35 11.39
C SER A 112 6.23 -20.08 12.07
N PRO A 113 6.40 -19.93 13.40
CA PRO A 113 6.15 -18.65 14.05
C PRO A 113 6.95 -17.55 13.38
N LEU A 114 6.28 -16.46 12.98
CA LEU A 114 6.94 -15.32 12.37
C LEU A 114 7.73 -14.54 13.43
N ILE A 115 8.97 -14.25 13.11
CA ILE A 115 9.82 -13.37 13.89
C ILE A 115 9.87 -12.01 13.19
N TYR A 116 9.32 -11.00 13.83
CA TYR A 116 9.34 -9.64 13.30
C TYR A 116 10.70 -9.00 13.58
N SER A 117 11.44 -8.76 12.52
CA SER A 117 12.72 -8.04 12.56
C SER A 117 12.81 -7.07 11.39
N PRO A 118 13.51 -5.95 11.53
CA PRO A 118 13.79 -5.08 10.41
C PRO A 118 14.50 -5.84 9.28
N LEU A 119 14.05 -5.63 8.06
CA LEU A 119 14.69 -6.17 6.88
C LEU A 119 15.79 -5.23 6.37
N LYS A 120 16.78 -5.78 5.69
CA LYS A 120 17.90 -5.00 5.13
C LYS A 120 17.52 -4.41 3.78
N ILE A 121 17.91 -3.17 3.56
CA ILE A 121 17.84 -2.51 2.25
C ILE A 121 18.97 -3.07 1.39
N ILE A 122 18.62 -3.93 0.43
CA ILE A 122 19.54 -4.49 -0.56
C ILE A 122 19.85 -3.46 -1.67
N PRO A 123 20.90 -3.66 -2.49
CA PRO A 123 21.26 -2.71 -3.55
C PRO A 123 20.11 -2.35 -4.49
N GLU A 124 19.30 -3.32 -4.90
CA GLU A 124 18.17 -3.14 -5.82
C GLU A 124 17.08 -2.27 -5.20
N LEU A 125 16.78 -2.48 -3.92
CA LEU A 125 15.85 -1.63 -3.17
C LEU A 125 16.43 -0.23 -2.97
N LYS A 126 17.75 -0.11 -2.78
CA LYS A 126 18.43 1.18 -2.68
C LYS A 126 18.28 1.98 -3.97
N TYR A 127 18.44 1.38 -5.16
CA TYR A 127 18.21 2.06 -6.44
C TYR A 127 16.77 2.60 -6.56
N PHE A 128 15.79 1.82 -6.13
CA PHE A 128 14.40 2.27 -6.06
C PHE A 128 14.23 3.50 -5.15
N LEU A 129 14.87 3.49 -3.97
CA LEU A 129 14.78 4.58 -2.99
C LEU A 129 15.49 5.85 -3.47
N ASP A 130 16.69 5.72 -4.04
CA ASP A 130 17.48 6.83 -4.59
C ASP A 130 16.72 7.48 -5.78
N GLY A 131 16.16 6.69 -6.68
CA GLY A 131 15.32 7.18 -7.77
C GLY A 131 14.05 7.88 -7.26
N SER A 132 13.38 7.32 -6.25
CA SER A 132 12.21 7.93 -5.65
C SER A 132 12.53 9.26 -4.99
N LYS A 133 13.65 9.35 -4.26
CA LYS A 133 14.16 10.58 -3.64
C LYS A 133 14.43 11.68 -4.68
N SER A 134 15.02 11.33 -5.82
CA SER A 134 15.27 12.27 -6.92
C SER A 134 13.97 12.89 -7.44
N TYR A 135 12.93 12.10 -7.67
CA TYR A 135 11.64 12.63 -8.12
C TYR A 135 10.96 13.54 -7.08
N LEU A 136 11.06 13.18 -5.79
CA LEU A 136 10.48 13.97 -4.71
C LEU A 136 11.14 15.34 -4.59
N SER A 137 12.47 15.43 -4.79
CA SER A 137 13.22 16.69 -4.71
C SER A 137 12.82 17.69 -5.81
N GLU A 138 12.34 17.20 -6.95
CA GLU A 138 11.92 18.01 -8.09
C GLU A 138 10.44 18.41 -8.07
N SER A 139 9.68 18.02 -7.04
CA SER A 139 8.23 18.24 -6.93
C SER A 139 7.43 17.72 -8.15
N LYS A 140 7.95 16.71 -8.84
CA LYS A 140 7.38 16.16 -10.09
C LYS A 140 6.68 14.82 -9.86
N VAL A 141 5.99 14.67 -8.75
CA VAL A 141 5.33 13.40 -8.42
C VAL A 141 3.88 13.44 -8.88
N CYS A 142 3.50 12.55 -9.78
CA CYS A 142 2.12 12.39 -10.22
C CYS A 142 1.62 10.96 -9.93
N ARG A 143 0.30 10.74 -10.04
CA ARG A 143 -0.33 9.45 -9.77
C ARG A 143 0.23 8.32 -10.65
N ASP A 144 0.49 8.61 -11.92
CA ASP A 144 1.03 7.62 -12.85
C ASP A 144 2.44 7.17 -12.44
N LEU A 145 3.31 8.13 -12.05
CA LEU A 145 4.64 7.82 -11.52
C LEU A 145 4.55 7.00 -10.22
N LEU A 146 3.65 7.37 -9.32
CA LEU A 146 3.46 6.62 -8.07
C LEU A 146 2.96 5.20 -8.33
N SER A 147 2.09 5.00 -9.32
CA SER A 147 1.64 3.67 -9.74
C SER A 147 2.79 2.81 -10.27
N LEU A 148 3.66 3.38 -11.12
CA LEU A 148 4.86 2.70 -11.59
C LEU A 148 5.82 2.37 -10.45
N LYS A 149 6.06 3.31 -9.54
CA LYS A 149 6.92 3.10 -8.37
C LYS A 149 6.35 2.03 -7.43
N ARG A 150 5.04 1.92 -7.29
CA ARG A 150 4.40 0.83 -6.55
C ARG A 150 4.69 -0.53 -7.17
N LYS A 151 4.54 -0.65 -8.49
CA LYS A 151 4.84 -1.89 -9.22
C LYS A 151 6.32 -2.26 -9.12
N GLU A 152 7.21 -1.28 -9.24
CA GLU A 152 8.66 -1.46 -9.05
C GLU A 152 9.00 -1.96 -7.65
N LEU A 153 8.44 -1.32 -6.60
CA LEU A 153 8.65 -1.75 -5.21
C LEU A 153 8.16 -3.19 -4.99
N ALA A 154 6.95 -3.50 -5.47
CA ALA A 154 6.38 -4.84 -5.36
C ALA A 154 7.25 -5.90 -6.07
N PHE A 155 7.78 -5.57 -7.24
CA PHE A 155 8.70 -6.44 -7.99
C PHE A 155 10.00 -6.64 -7.22
N VAL A 156 10.64 -5.58 -6.75
CA VAL A 156 11.90 -5.66 -5.99
C VAL A 156 11.71 -6.50 -4.74
N LEU A 157 10.69 -6.22 -3.95
CA LEU A 157 10.41 -7.00 -2.75
C LEU A 157 10.13 -8.47 -3.10
N GLY A 158 9.24 -8.73 -4.05
CA GLY A 158 8.80 -10.09 -4.41
C GLY A 158 9.87 -10.94 -5.10
N TYR A 159 10.88 -10.34 -5.71
CA TYR A 159 11.92 -11.06 -6.44
C TYR A 159 13.18 -11.30 -5.61
N TYR A 160 13.57 -10.35 -4.75
CA TYR A 160 14.86 -10.39 -4.07
C TYR A 160 14.80 -10.78 -2.59
N TYR A 161 13.62 -10.76 -1.95
CA TYR A 161 13.46 -11.19 -0.56
C TYR A 161 12.85 -12.59 -0.48
N SER A 162 13.22 -13.35 0.53
CA SER A 162 12.66 -14.68 0.77
C SER A 162 11.17 -14.63 1.12
N ASP A 163 10.44 -15.70 0.88
CA ASP A 163 9.01 -15.78 1.24
C ASP A 163 8.81 -15.64 2.76
N TYR A 164 9.76 -16.10 3.56
CA TYR A 164 9.73 -15.92 5.02
C TYR A 164 9.88 -14.44 5.43
N ASP A 165 10.86 -13.74 4.84
CA ASP A 165 11.06 -12.30 5.11
C ASP A 165 9.83 -11.50 4.68
N LEU A 166 9.29 -11.80 3.51
CA LEU A 166 8.07 -11.16 3.01
C LEU A 166 6.86 -11.46 3.89
N ALA A 167 6.69 -12.71 4.35
CA ALA A 167 5.61 -13.06 5.24
C ALA A 167 5.71 -12.31 6.57
N SER A 168 6.90 -12.25 7.16
CA SER A 168 7.10 -11.49 8.40
C SER A 168 6.83 -9.99 8.22
N LEU A 169 7.22 -9.43 7.07
CA LEU A 169 6.97 -8.03 6.72
C LEU A 169 5.49 -7.71 6.57
N VAL A 170 4.73 -8.54 5.83
CA VAL A 170 3.34 -8.23 5.45
C VAL A 170 2.28 -8.84 6.36
N HIS A 171 2.65 -9.76 7.25
CA HIS A 171 1.70 -10.36 8.19
C HIS A 171 0.91 -9.31 9.02
N PRO A 172 1.51 -8.19 9.48
CA PRO A 172 0.73 -7.15 10.16
C PRO A 172 -0.45 -6.63 9.35
N LEU A 173 -0.35 -6.60 8.02
CA LEU A 173 -1.46 -6.18 7.16
C LEU A 173 -2.69 -7.06 7.36
N SER A 174 -2.52 -8.39 7.42
CA SER A 174 -3.64 -9.31 7.64
C SER A 174 -4.22 -9.22 9.06
N LYS A 175 -3.40 -8.89 10.04
CA LYS A 175 -3.79 -8.83 11.45
C LYS A 175 -4.58 -7.55 11.79
N TYR A 176 -4.17 -6.42 11.24
CA TYR A 176 -4.74 -5.11 11.57
C TYR A 176 -5.71 -4.58 10.52
N THR A 177 -5.64 -5.09 9.30
CA THR A 177 -6.71 -4.83 8.34
C THR A 177 -7.99 -5.31 9.00
N SER A 178 -8.90 -4.39 9.34
CA SER A 178 -10.14 -4.79 10.00
C SER A 178 -10.79 -5.87 9.16
N THR A 179 -11.39 -6.85 9.80
CA THR A 179 -12.14 -7.92 9.12
C THR A 179 -13.09 -7.34 8.07
N PHE A 180 -13.62 -6.15 8.33
CA PHE A 180 -14.47 -5.43 7.39
C PHE A 180 -13.72 -4.90 6.16
N GLN A 181 -12.55 -4.25 6.34
CA GLN A 181 -11.74 -3.76 5.20
C GLN A 181 -11.30 -4.91 4.30
N TYR A 182 -10.79 -5.98 4.91
CA TYR A 182 -10.41 -7.19 4.20
C TYR A 182 -11.60 -7.80 3.45
N PHE A 183 -12.75 -7.90 4.12
CA PHE A 183 -13.98 -8.37 3.49
C PHE A 183 -14.34 -7.53 2.26
N ILE A 184 -14.32 -6.20 2.36
CA ILE A 184 -14.62 -5.31 1.24
C ILE A 184 -13.64 -5.52 0.08
N LEU A 185 -12.34 -5.51 0.36
CA LEU A 185 -11.28 -5.65 -0.65
C LEU A 185 -11.33 -6.99 -1.38
N GLN A 186 -11.69 -8.06 -0.70
CA GLN A 186 -11.80 -9.41 -1.30
C GLN A 186 -13.07 -9.60 -2.13
N ASN A 187 -14.10 -8.79 -1.93
CA ASN A 187 -15.41 -9.07 -2.47
C ASN A 187 -15.99 -7.98 -3.39
N TYR A 188 -15.48 -6.75 -3.39
CA TYR A 188 -16.07 -5.67 -4.20
C TYR A 188 -16.03 -5.93 -5.71
N LYS A 189 -15.06 -6.73 -6.19
CA LYS A 189 -14.97 -7.14 -7.61
C LYS A 189 -15.97 -8.26 -7.96
N LYS A 190 -16.38 -9.07 -6.97
CA LYS A 190 -17.25 -10.23 -7.14
C LYS A 190 -18.75 -9.88 -7.17
N VAL A 191 -19.12 -8.67 -6.77
CA VAL A 191 -20.50 -8.21 -6.64
C VAL A 191 -20.71 -7.00 -7.53
N LYS A 192 -21.95 -6.80 -8.00
CA LYS A 192 -22.33 -5.66 -8.86
C LYS A 192 -22.81 -4.46 -8.06
N THR A 193 -23.50 -4.71 -6.95
CA THR A 193 -24.22 -3.70 -6.18
C THR A 193 -23.76 -3.64 -4.71
N VAL A 194 -24.10 -2.55 -4.05
CA VAL A 194 -23.87 -2.38 -2.61
C VAL A 194 -24.74 -3.35 -1.80
N GLU A 195 -25.91 -3.66 -2.30
CA GLU A 195 -26.85 -4.60 -1.72
C GLU A 195 -26.29 -6.02 -1.70
N GLU A 196 -25.72 -6.48 -2.81
CA GLU A 196 -25.02 -7.78 -2.89
C GLU A 196 -23.83 -7.84 -1.95
N LEU A 197 -23.04 -6.75 -1.89
CA LEU A 197 -21.90 -6.67 -0.96
C LEU A 197 -22.37 -6.76 0.50
N ALA A 198 -23.45 -6.10 0.84
CA ALA A 198 -24.03 -6.15 2.18
C ALA A 198 -24.53 -7.55 2.52
N GLN A 199 -25.26 -8.18 1.61
CA GLN A 199 -25.77 -9.54 1.77
C GLN A 199 -24.62 -10.55 1.95
N LEU A 200 -23.59 -10.46 1.14
CA LEU A 200 -22.42 -11.33 1.20
C LEU A 200 -21.67 -11.23 2.56
N GLY A 201 -21.65 -10.03 3.15
CA GLY A 201 -21.04 -9.79 4.46
C GLY A 201 -21.96 -10.00 5.67
N GLY A 202 -23.21 -10.39 5.45
CA GLY A 202 -24.22 -10.51 6.51
C GLY A 202 -24.63 -9.17 7.14
N TYR A 203 -24.46 -8.07 6.40
CA TYR A 203 -24.83 -6.73 6.86
C TYR A 203 -26.17 -6.27 6.24
N THR A 204 -26.88 -5.39 6.95
CA THR A 204 -27.88 -4.56 6.27
C THR A 204 -27.17 -3.49 5.44
N VAL A 205 -27.79 -3.00 4.36
CA VAL A 205 -27.22 -1.95 3.50
C VAL A 205 -26.86 -0.70 4.30
N SER A 206 -27.72 -0.31 5.24
CA SER A 206 -27.46 0.85 6.13
C SER A 206 -26.28 0.64 7.05
N THR A 207 -26.14 -0.56 7.61
CA THR A 207 -24.98 -0.93 8.47
C THR A 207 -23.70 -0.93 7.66
N LEU A 208 -23.70 -1.55 6.48
CA LEU A 208 -22.55 -1.57 5.60
C LEU A 208 -22.11 -0.16 5.23
N ARG A 209 -23.04 0.70 4.77
CA ARG A 209 -22.73 2.09 4.41
C ARG A 209 -22.13 2.88 5.57
N ARG A 210 -22.70 2.75 6.78
CA ARG A 210 -22.18 3.42 7.98
C ARG A 210 -20.77 2.97 8.34
N ILE A 211 -20.51 1.66 8.39
CA ILE A 211 -19.19 1.12 8.70
C ILE A 211 -18.21 1.51 7.61
N PHE A 212 -18.64 1.40 6.35
CA PHE A 212 -17.80 1.74 5.19
C PHE A 212 -17.34 3.20 5.23
N ASN A 213 -18.27 4.14 5.43
CA ASN A 213 -17.94 5.55 5.52
C ASN A 213 -16.99 5.87 6.69
N ASN A 214 -17.12 5.16 7.82
CA ASN A 214 -16.20 5.32 8.96
C ASN A 214 -14.80 4.78 8.69
N VAL A 215 -14.67 3.78 7.80
CA VAL A 215 -13.42 3.06 7.54
C VAL A 215 -12.69 3.62 6.31
N PHE A 216 -13.43 3.97 5.25
CA PHE A 216 -12.90 4.43 3.98
C PHE A 216 -13.05 5.95 3.77
N HIS A 217 -13.84 6.63 4.62
CA HIS A 217 -14.11 8.07 4.59
C HIS A 217 -14.76 8.58 3.30
N GLU A 218 -15.42 7.66 2.57
CA GLU A 218 -16.14 7.96 1.33
C GLU A 218 -17.34 7.01 1.15
N PRO A 219 -18.35 7.36 0.31
CA PRO A 219 -19.49 6.50 0.07
C PRO A 219 -19.10 5.22 -0.67
N VAL A 220 -19.64 4.07 -0.24
CA VAL A 220 -19.30 2.74 -0.77
C VAL A 220 -19.55 2.62 -2.29
N TYR A 221 -20.62 3.21 -2.80
CA TYR A 221 -20.94 3.14 -4.23
C TYR A 221 -19.90 3.88 -5.09
N GLU A 222 -19.54 5.08 -4.69
CA GLU A 222 -18.56 5.93 -5.38
C GLU A 222 -17.19 5.27 -5.36
N TRP A 223 -16.78 4.74 -4.21
CA TRP A 223 -15.56 3.97 -4.03
C TRP A 223 -15.50 2.75 -4.97
N MET A 224 -16.56 1.92 -4.98
CA MET A 224 -16.64 0.75 -5.87
C MET A 224 -16.54 1.13 -7.34
N GLN A 225 -17.20 2.22 -7.76
CA GLN A 225 -17.14 2.71 -9.13
C GLN A 225 -15.74 3.21 -9.51
N ALA A 226 -15.10 3.95 -8.63
CA ALA A 226 -13.73 4.44 -8.85
C ALA A 226 -12.75 3.27 -9.04
N ARG A 227 -12.83 2.26 -8.17
CA ARG A 227 -11.96 1.07 -8.23
C ARG A 227 -12.19 0.20 -9.47
N ARG A 228 -13.44 0.08 -9.95
CA ARG A 228 -13.73 -0.62 -11.20
C ARG A 228 -13.17 0.11 -12.40
N LYS A 229 -13.29 1.43 -12.45
CA LYS A 229 -12.71 2.25 -13.52
C LYS A 229 -11.19 2.14 -13.56
N GLU A 230 -10.52 2.14 -12.40
CA GLU A 230 -9.08 1.91 -12.30
C GLU A 230 -8.70 0.51 -12.82
N GLY A 231 -9.43 -0.53 -12.44
CA GLY A 231 -9.19 -1.90 -12.91
C GLY A 231 -9.38 -2.04 -14.42
N ILE A 232 -10.43 -1.47 -15.00
CA ILE A 232 -10.65 -1.47 -16.45
C ILE A 232 -9.54 -0.72 -17.17
N LEU A 233 -9.09 0.41 -16.65
CA LEU A 233 -7.97 1.17 -17.21
C LEU A 233 -6.66 0.38 -17.15
N ASP A 234 -6.39 -0.32 -16.06
CA ASP A 234 -5.22 -1.19 -15.93
C ASP A 234 -5.27 -2.38 -16.90
N GLU A 235 -6.44 -2.99 -17.10
CA GLU A 235 -6.64 -4.05 -18.10
C GLU A 235 -6.46 -3.53 -19.53
N LEU A 236 -7.01 -2.36 -19.85
CA LEU A 236 -6.84 -1.70 -21.16
C LEU A 236 -5.37 -1.35 -21.45
N LEU A 237 -4.60 -0.99 -20.42
CA LEU A 237 -3.19 -0.61 -20.55
C LEU A 237 -2.26 -1.84 -20.64
N ASN A 238 -2.65 -2.95 -20.02
CA ASN A 238 -1.84 -4.17 -19.95
C ASN A 238 -2.21 -5.24 -20.97
N THR A 239 -3.35 -5.11 -21.63
CA THR A 239 -3.80 -6.02 -22.71
C THR A 239 -4.05 -5.22 -23.99
N ASN A 240 -3.59 -5.74 -25.13
CA ASN A 240 -3.92 -5.18 -26.46
C ASN A 240 -5.41 -5.42 -26.84
N ASN A 241 -6.27 -5.66 -25.88
CA ASN A 241 -7.69 -5.94 -26.10
C ASN A 241 -8.48 -4.67 -26.35
N SER A 242 -9.41 -4.72 -27.28
CA SER A 242 -10.33 -3.62 -27.55
C SER A 242 -11.36 -3.46 -26.42
N ILE A 243 -11.92 -2.24 -26.26
CA ILE A 243 -12.96 -1.93 -25.26
C ILE A 243 -14.16 -2.89 -25.35
N SER A 244 -14.50 -3.39 -26.56
CA SER A 244 -15.56 -4.34 -26.79
C SER A 244 -15.26 -5.74 -26.22
N GLU A 245 -14.02 -6.20 -26.27
CA GLU A 245 -13.60 -7.50 -25.73
C GLU A 245 -13.56 -7.50 -24.21
N ILE A 246 -13.17 -6.38 -23.60
CA ILE A 246 -13.16 -6.22 -22.14
C ILE A 246 -14.58 -6.21 -21.56
N ASN A 247 -15.54 -5.57 -22.22
CA ASN A 247 -16.94 -5.61 -21.83
C ASN A 247 -17.52 -7.04 -21.90
N ILE A 248 -17.10 -7.85 -22.87
CA ILE A 248 -17.54 -9.26 -23.01
C ILE A 248 -16.89 -10.13 -21.93
N LEU A 249 -15.61 -9.92 -21.59
CA LEU A 249 -14.92 -10.64 -20.52
C LEU A 249 -15.46 -10.28 -19.13
N SER A 250 -15.76 -9.00 -18.90
CA SER A 250 -16.40 -8.53 -17.67
C SER A 250 -17.83 -9.05 -17.52
N ALA A 251 -18.56 -9.27 -18.63
CA ALA A 251 -19.89 -9.85 -18.62
C ALA A 251 -19.87 -11.38 -18.44
N LYS A 252 -18.88 -12.09 -18.99
CA LYS A 252 -18.74 -13.56 -18.86
C LYS A 252 -18.34 -14.03 -17.47
N ASN A 253 -17.57 -13.25 -16.74
CA ASN A 253 -17.22 -13.54 -15.32
C ASN A 253 -18.38 -13.30 -14.35
N ILE A 254 -19.59 -13.07 -14.87
CA ILE A 254 -20.81 -12.79 -14.14
C ILE A 254 -21.83 -13.93 -14.33
N GLU A 255 -21.57 -14.89 -15.23
CA GLU A 255 -22.47 -16.01 -15.55
C GLU A 255 -21.92 -17.40 -15.13
N GLU A 256 -20.75 -17.50 -14.51
CA GLU A 256 -20.26 -18.69 -13.82
C GLU A 256 -20.15 -18.39 -12.29
#